data_84487aa2d83a57d8c283d92c3b62ff42
#
_entry.id   84487aa2d83a57d8c283d92c3b62ff42
#
_cell.length_a   1.000
_cell.length_b   1.000
_cell.length_c   1.000
_cell.angle_alpha   90.00
_cell.angle_beta   90.00
_cell.angle_gamma   90.00
#
_symmetry.space_group_name_H-M   'P 1'
#
loop_
_entity.id
_entity.type
_entity.pdbx_description
1 polymer ?
#
loop_
_entity_poly.entity_id
_entity_poly.type
_entity_poly.pdbx_seq_one_letter_code
_entity_poly.pdbx_strand_id
1 'polypeptide(L)'
;MNKTIVKSIELKSIAYSKGFAALLCFFFVACSSGNPLPTILSSKEPAIAAIVENITSHNVQIRYTQIHRDSLGQPRFRSYEYGVEEDRYFYPASTAKLPVAALALQKLRELQEKGIAVNAQTPFLIRTSCRDRIIADQDSTHPQNKLTIAHLIKKVFLVSDNDAYNYLFDFLGRDYINDQLREKGLKEIQIHHKFLFGADNVNTWEYVFSSPSGIIYEQESKTSLFDKTNERLQGVRPGNGFIKEGVLVAQPMDFRKKNRISIRTLEGILQRLIFPEVFPEKQRFALAEEDYKFLRYWMSRNTLESEYPSYTTKDGYYDSYVKFLMFGDTPGKMTPEIRVYNKVGDAYGTLTDTAYFKNTKEGLEFFLTATVYVNKNGIFNDDTYEYDTLGFPFLGALGRQVYDWEKKRKQAHRPAFKSR
;
A
#
# COMPACT_ATOMS: atom_id res chain seq x y z
N MET A 1 -7.60 -72.41 -42.66
CA MET A 1 -7.30 -72.60 -44.12
C MET A 1 -6.68 -71.34 -44.67
N ASN A 2 -5.56 -71.56 -45.36
CA ASN A 2 -4.77 -70.69 -46.26
C ASN A 2 -3.96 -69.53 -45.64
N LYS A 3 -2.68 -69.73 -45.47
CA LYS A 3 -1.49 -69.74 -46.36
C LYS A 3 -1.07 -68.31 -46.73
N THR A 4 -0.01 -67.80 -46.06
CA THR A 4 1.39 -67.65 -46.57
C THR A 4 1.53 -66.86 -47.87
N ILE A 5 2.29 -65.77 -47.85
CA ILE A 5 3.39 -65.56 -48.80
C ILE A 5 4.38 -64.56 -48.20
N VAL A 6 5.64 -65.02 -48.07
CA VAL A 6 6.87 -64.26 -47.80
C VAL A 6 7.35 -63.69 -49.13
N LYS A 7 7.81 -62.46 -49.20
CA LYS A 7 8.72 -62.02 -50.26
C LYS A 7 9.86 -61.22 -49.65
N SER A 8 11.00 -61.80 -49.72
CA SER A 8 12.33 -61.23 -49.57
C SER A 8 12.63 -60.24 -50.68
N ILE A 9 13.20 -59.10 -50.32
CA ILE A 9 13.88 -58.21 -51.29
C ILE A 9 15.18 -57.73 -50.67
N GLU A 10 16.22 -57.89 -51.54
CA GLU A 10 17.62 -57.73 -51.35
C GLU A 10 18.14 -56.37 -50.86
N LEU A 11 19.21 -56.45 -50.07
CA LEU A 11 20.08 -55.31 -49.75
C LEU A 11 20.89 -54.85 -50.98
N LYS A 12 20.80 -53.55 -51.28
CA LYS A 12 21.85 -52.86 -52.04
C LYS A 12 22.52 -51.83 -51.15
N SER A 13 23.83 -52.04 -50.95
CA SER A 13 24.74 -51.12 -50.27
C SER A 13 24.93 -49.84 -51.07
N ILE A 14 24.77 -48.71 -50.43
CA ILE A 14 25.18 -47.38 -50.93
C ILE A 14 26.11 -46.73 -49.90
N ALA A 15 27.25 -46.28 -50.38
CA ALA A 15 28.39 -45.75 -49.65
C ALA A 15 28.12 -44.51 -48.85
N TYR A 16 28.70 -44.43 -47.66
CA TYR A 16 28.71 -43.26 -46.77
C TYR A 16 29.60 -42.13 -47.28
N SER A 17 29.07 -40.98 -47.50
CA SER A 17 29.81 -39.72 -47.47
C SER A 17 29.69 -39.10 -46.08
N LYS A 18 30.84 -38.86 -45.44
CA LYS A 18 30.93 -38.20 -44.13
C LYS A 18 30.60 -36.72 -44.27
N GLY A 19 29.33 -36.33 -43.98
CA GLY A 19 28.95 -34.96 -43.76
C GLY A 19 28.92 -34.68 -42.24
N PHE A 20 29.80 -33.80 -41.76
CA PHE A 20 29.85 -33.34 -40.37
C PHE A 20 28.68 -32.38 -40.16
N ALA A 21 27.57 -32.87 -39.63
CA ALA A 21 26.44 -32.02 -39.21
C ALA A 21 26.74 -31.42 -37.85
N ALA A 22 27.15 -30.15 -37.81
CA ALA A 22 27.25 -29.38 -36.60
C ALA A 22 25.85 -29.18 -36.00
N LEU A 23 25.56 -29.89 -34.93
CA LEU A 23 24.34 -29.76 -34.15
C LEU A 23 24.40 -28.40 -33.39
N LEU A 24 23.85 -27.35 -33.95
CA LEU A 24 23.63 -26.07 -33.23
C LEU A 24 22.53 -26.32 -32.20
N CYS A 25 22.94 -26.60 -30.95
CA CYS A 25 22.06 -26.56 -29.81
C CYS A 25 21.63 -25.10 -29.57
N PHE A 26 20.50 -24.69 -30.15
CA PHE A 26 19.81 -23.52 -29.71
C PHE A 26 19.28 -23.76 -28.29
N PHE A 27 20.01 -23.28 -27.28
CA PHE A 27 19.44 -23.11 -25.95
C PHE A 27 18.36 -22.05 -26.06
N PHE A 28 17.13 -22.47 -26.32
CA PHE A 28 15.98 -21.69 -25.99
C PHE A 28 15.96 -21.54 -24.46
N VAL A 29 16.49 -20.45 -23.95
CA VAL A 29 16.15 -19.99 -22.62
C VAL A 29 14.66 -19.66 -22.69
N ALA A 30 13.83 -20.64 -22.42
CA ALA A 30 12.40 -20.41 -22.16
C ALA A 30 12.33 -19.44 -20.99
N CYS A 31 12.04 -18.17 -21.25
CA CYS A 31 11.59 -17.27 -20.22
C CYS A 31 10.36 -17.93 -19.58
N SER A 32 10.56 -18.56 -18.44
CA SER A 32 9.46 -19.13 -17.67
C SER A 32 8.48 -17.99 -17.37
N SER A 33 7.33 -18.02 -18.00
CA SER A 33 6.23 -17.06 -17.80
C SER A 33 5.51 -17.30 -16.46
N GLY A 34 6.10 -18.04 -15.55
CA GLY A 34 5.57 -18.42 -14.25
C GLY A 34 5.61 -17.31 -13.21
N ASN A 35 4.88 -17.52 -12.12
CA ASN A 35 4.92 -16.65 -10.94
C ASN A 35 6.33 -16.65 -10.32
N PRO A 36 7.02 -15.50 -10.20
CA PRO A 36 8.38 -15.45 -9.65
C PRO A 36 8.42 -15.52 -8.12
N LEU A 37 7.31 -15.26 -7.43
CA LEU A 37 7.28 -15.18 -5.97
C LEU A 37 7.72 -16.46 -5.26
N PRO A 38 7.36 -17.68 -5.69
CA PRO A 38 7.90 -18.90 -5.09
C PRO A 38 9.43 -18.98 -5.18
N THR A 39 10.02 -18.56 -6.30
CA THR A 39 11.48 -18.53 -6.46
C THR A 39 12.13 -17.49 -5.56
N ILE A 40 11.54 -16.31 -5.43
CA ILE A 40 12.00 -15.24 -4.55
C ILE A 40 11.93 -15.70 -3.08
N LEU A 41 10.84 -16.33 -2.67
CA LEU A 41 10.64 -16.84 -1.31
C LEU A 41 11.53 -18.07 -0.99
N SER A 42 12.02 -18.79 -1.97
CA SER A 42 13.01 -19.85 -1.79
C SER A 42 14.46 -19.34 -1.64
N SER A 43 14.65 -18.04 -1.57
CA SER A 43 15.94 -17.40 -1.32
C SER A 43 16.55 -17.88 0.00
N LYS A 44 17.90 -18.01 0.00
CA LYS A 44 18.68 -18.32 1.22
C LYS A 44 18.90 -17.08 2.10
N GLU A 45 18.30 -15.96 1.77
CA GLU A 45 18.33 -14.74 2.59
C GLU A 45 17.75 -15.06 3.97
N PRO A 46 18.51 -14.89 5.08
CA PRO A 46 18.09 -15.34 6.40
C PRO A 46 16.74 -14.75 6.84
N ALA A 47 16.49 -13.48 6.53
CA ALA A 47 15.26 -12.79 6.88
C ALA A 47 14.03 -13.38 6.14
N ILE A 48 14.19 -13.85 4.91
CA ILE A 48 13.13 -14.54 4.17
C ILE A 48 12.94 -15.96 4.73
N ALA A 49 14.03 -16.70 4.94
CA ALA A 49 13.98 -18.07 5.44
C ALA A 49 13.27 -18.17 6.79
N ALA A 50 13.55 -17.24 7.71
CA ALA A 50 12.93 -17.20 9.04
C ALA A 50 11.39 -17.09 9.02
N ILE A 51 10.82 -16.39 8.03
CA ILE A 51 9.36 -16.29 7.85
C ILE A 51 8.82 -17.49 7.06
N VAL A 52 9.54 -17.92 6.03
CA VAL A 52 9.10 -19.00 5.14
C VAL A 52 9.05 -20.36 5.85
N GLU A 53 9.91 -20.60 6.84
CA GLU A 53 9.88 -21.81 7.68
C GLU A 53 8.49 -22.08 8.30
N ASN A 54 7.77 -21.04 8.67
CA ASN A 54 6.41 -21.12 9.21
C ASN A 54 5.45 -20.12 8.55
N ILE A 55 5.49 -20.03 7.22
CA ILE A 55 4.84 -18.97 6.44
C ILE A 55 3.33 -18.83 6.69
N THR A 56 2.66 -19.95 6.98
CA THR A 56 1.22 -19.97 7.27
C THR A 56 0.89 -19.25 8.58
N SER A 57 1.71 -19.43 9.63
CA SER A 57 1.52 -18.76 10.92
C SER A 57 1.77 -17.25 10.82
N HIS A 58 2.57 -16.82 9.85
CA HIS A 58 2.86 -15.42 9.58
C HIS A 58 1.84 -14.73 8.66
N ASN A 59 0.77 -15.42 8.25
CA ASN A 59 -0.29 -14.88 7.39
C ASN A 59 0.24 -14.03 6.23
N VAL A 60 1.33 -14.49 5.58
CA VAL A 60 2.02 -13.75 4.52
C VAL A 60 1.13 -13.67 3.29
N GLN A 61 0.91 -12.45 2.83
CA GLN A 61 0.24 -12.17 1.57
C GLN A 61 1.09 -11.20 0.77
N ILE A 62 1.40 -11.53 -0.48
CA ILE A 62 2.25 -10.74 -1.36
C ILE A 62 1.57 -10.57 -2.71
N ARG A 63 1.52 -9.34 -3.20
CA ARG A 63 1.18 -9.02 -4.58
C ARG A 63 2.31 -8.21 -5.19
N TYR A 64 2.87 -8.74 -6.28
CA TYR A 64 3.89 -8.12 -7.08
C TYR A 64 3.36 -7.85 -8.48
N THR A 65 3.42 -6.61 -8.94
CA THR A 65 2.91 -6.22 -10.25
C THR A 65 4.02 -5.61 -11.10
N GLN A 66 4.34 -6.33 -12.16
CA GLN A 66 5.23 -5.87 -13.23
C GLN A 66 4.53 -4.81 -14.06
N ILE A 67 5.26 -3.77 -14.40
CA ILE A 67 4.81 -2.76 -15.34
C ILE A 67 5.52 -2.99 -16.68
N HIS A 68 4.73 -3.24 -17.71
CA HIS A 68 5.17 -3.33 -19.10
C HIS A 68 4.74 -2.05 -19.81
N ARG A 69 5.64 -1.46 -20.60
CA ARG A 69 5.28 -0.32 -21.43
C ARG A 69 5.16 -0.76 -22.87
N ASP A 70 4.07 -0.35 -23.54
CA ASP A 70 3.94 -0.55 -24.98
C ASP A 70 4.77 0.48 -25.76
N SER A 71 4.72 0.43 -27.09
CA SER A 71 5.48 1.33 -27.97
C SER A 71 5.12 2.80 -27.80
N LEU A 72 3.94 3.12 -27.26
CA LEU A 72 3.49 4.47 -26.94
C LEU A 72 3.81 4.87 -25.48
N GLY A 73 4.52 4.01 -24.76
CA GLY A 73 4.88 4.25 -23.36
C GLY A 73 3.72 4.04 -22.37
N GLN A 74 2.58 3.50 -22.80
CA GLN A 74 1.45 3.27 -21.93
C GLN A 74 1.71 2.06 -21.01
N PRO A 75 1.44 2.17 -19.69
CA PRO A 75 1.67 1.08 -18.75
C PRO A 75 0.62 0.00 -18.86
N ARG A 76 1.06 -1.25 -18.83
CA ARG A 76 0.25 -2.48 -18.73
C ARG A 76 0.72 -3.30 -17.55
N PHE A 77 -0.20 -3.77 -16.72
CA PHE A 77 0.08 -4.46 -15.48
C PHE A 77 -0.02 -5.98 -15.63
N ARG A 78 0.99 -6.67 -15.11
CA ARG A 78 0.96 -8.12 -14.92
C ARG A 78 1.25 -8.44 -13.47
N SER A 79 0.25 -8.93 -12.75
CA SER A 79 0.34 -9.18 -11.31
C SER A 79 0.58 -10.66 -11.02
N TYR A 80 1.35 -10.91 -9.97
CA TYR A 80 1.62 -12.21 -9.38
C TYR A 80 1.30 -12.14 -7.89
N GLU A 81 0.82 -13.23 -7.34
CA GLU A 81 0.35 -13.29 -5.96
C GLU A 81 0.91 -14.53 -5.25
N TYR A 82 1.11 -14.38 -3.94
CA TYR A 82 1.44 -15.46 -3.03
C TYR A 82 0.62 -15.30 -1.75
N GLY A 83 -0.10 -16.34 -1.32
CA GLY A 83 -0.89 -16.36 -0.09
C GLY A 83 -2.07 -15.37 -0.06
N VAL A 84 -2.39 -14.70 -1.17
CA VAL A 84 -3.45 -13.68 -1.23
C VAL A 84 -4.82 -14.37 -1.30
N GLU A 85 -5.59 -14.23 -0.22
CA GLU A 85 -6.95 -14.74 -0.08
C GLU A 85 -7.87 -13.60 0.36
N GLU A 86 -8.95 -13.35 -0.41
CA GLU A 86 -9.84 -12.19 -0.16
C GLU A 86 -10.67 -12.32 1.11
N ASP A 87 -10.96 -13.53 1.53
CA ASP A 87 -11.71 -13.86 2.75
C ASP A 87 -10.83 -14.01 3.99
N ARG A 88 -9.49 -13.97 3.85
CA ARG A 88 -8.55 -13.99 4.98
C ARG A 88 -8.27 -12.58 5.47
N TYR A 89 -8.65 -12.32 6.70
CA TYR A 89 -8.46 -11.03 7.34
C TYR A 89 -7.00 -10.81 7.75
N PHE A 90 -6.53 -9.60 7.54
CA PHE A 90 -5.41 -9.00 8.25
C PHE A 90 -5.76 -7.55 8.62
N TYR A 91 -5.17 -7.04 9.67
CA TYR A 91 -5.40 -5.66 10.07
C TYR A 91 -4.53 -4.71 9.23
N PRO A 92 -5.12 -3.80 8.43
CA PRO A 92 -4.37 -2.97 7.48
C PRO A 92 -3.62 -1.82 8.17
N ALA A 93 -3.86 -1.59 9.45
CA ALA A 93 -3.24 -0.53 10.23
C ALA A 93 -3.27 0.83 9.48
N SER A 94 -2.15 1.54 9.48
CA SER A 94 -2.04 2.87 8.87
C SER A 94 -2.08 2.89 7.34
N THR A 95 -2.15 1.75 6.64
CA THR A 95 -2.39 1.77 5.19
C THR A 95 -3.78 2.32 4.85
N ALA A 96 -4.73 2.27 5.80
CA ALA A 96 -6.06 2.90 5.67
C ALA A 96 -5.98 4.42 5.44
N LYS A 97 -4.88 5.06 5.78
CA LYS A 97 -4.66 6.50 5.58
C LYS A 97 -4.51 6.89 4.10
N LEU A 98 -4.06 5.95 3.25
CA LEU A 98 -3.87 6.19 1.82
C LEU A 98 -5.16 6.62 1.10
N PRO A 99 -6.25 5.84 1.12
CA PRO A 99 -7.50 6.25 0.49
C PRO A 99 -8.12 7.49 1.15
N VAL A 100 -7.98 7.65 2.46
CA VAL A 100 -8.54 8.80 3.20
C VAL A 100 -7.88 10.10 2.78
N ALA A 101 -6.56 10.12 2.60
CA ALA A 101 -5.83 11.29 2.08
C ALA A 101 -6.30 11.69 0.67
N ALA A 102 -6.50 10.71 -0.23
CA ALA A 102 -6.99 10.97 -1.58
C ALA A 102 -8.45 11.49 -1.58
N LEU A 103 -9.32 10.88 -0.77
CA LEU A 103 -10.72 11.30 -0.66
C LEU A 103 -10.88 12.68 -0.02
N ALA A 104 -9.97 13.11 0.86
CA ALA A 104 -9.99 14.46 1.41
C ALA A 104 -9.80 15.53 0.33
N LEU A 105 -8.88 15.30 -0.61
CA LEU A 105 -8.72 16.19 -1.78
C LEU A 105 -9.92 16.11 -2.72
N GLN A 106 -10.44 14.92 -2.99
CA GLN A 106 -11.64 14.73 -3.80
C GLN A 106 -12.82 15.54 -3.24
N LYS A 107 -13.07 15.46 -1.93
CA LYS A 107 -14.15 16.21 -1.30
C LYS A 107 -13.99 17.73 -1.45
N LEU A 108 -12.75 18.24 -1.40
CA LEU A 108 -12.50 19.64 -1.68
C LEU A 108 -12.84 20.01 -3.14
N ARG A 109 -12.57 19.14 -4.12
CA ARG A 109 -12.99 19.35 -5.51
C ARG A 109 -14.50 19.36 -5.66
N GLU A 110 -15.19 18.44 -5.01
CA GLU A 110 -16.67 18.44 -4.99
C GLU A 110 -17.28 19.72 -4.38
N LEU A 111 -16.62 20.31 -3.39
CA LEU A 111 -17.00 21.60 -2.83
C LEU A 111 -16.74 22.75 -3.82
N GLN A 112 -15.62 22.74 -4.51
CA GLN A 112 -15.29 23.72 -5.55
C GLN A 112 -16.28 23.67 -6.73
N GLU A 113 -16.68 22.47 -7.15
CA GLU A 113 -17.71 22.30 -8.20
C GLU A 113 -19.08 22.90 -7.79
N LYS A 114 -19.35 22.99 -6.49
CA LYS A 114 -20.52 23.66 -5.92
C LYS A 114 -20.33 25.18 -5.72
N GLY A 115 -19.22 25.74 -6.22
CA GLY A 115 -18.90 27.17 -6.12
C GLY A 115 -18.30 27.60 -4.78
N ILE A 116 -17.92 26.66 -3.91
CA ILE A 116 -17.30 26.96 -2.61
C ILE A 116 -15.80 27.13 -2.79
N ALA A 117 -15.25 28.30 -2.48
CA ALA A 117 -13.85 28.67 -2.75
C ALA A 117 -12.86 28.11 -1.70
N VAL A 118 -12.95 26.80 -1.40
CA VAL A 118 -12.00 26.09 -0.53
C VAL A 118 -10.96 25.33 -1.35
N ASN A 119 -9.76 25.17 -0.81
CA ASN A 119 -8.72 24.32 -1.38
C ASN A 119 -7.90 23.66 -0.26
N ALA A 120 -6.92 22.83 -0.63
CA ALA A 120 -6.14 22.07 0.34
C ALA A 120 -5.28 22.95 1.28
N GLN A 121 -5.02 24.21 0.94
CA GLN A 121 -4.28 25.17 1.76
C GLN A 121 -5.20 26.08 2.58
N THR A 122 -6.52 26.03 2.38
CA THR A 122 -7.46 26.85 3.13
C THR A 122 -7.42 26.46 4.60
N PRO A 123 -7.16 27.42 5.53
CA PRO A 123 -7.16 27.14 6.94
C PRO A 123 -8.56 26.77 7.43
N PHE A 124 -8.59 25.89 8.42
CA PHE A 124 -9.84 25.54 9.09
C PHE A 124 -9.63 25.34 10.59
N LEU A 125 -10.71 25.37 11.33
CA LEU A 125 -10.80 24.92 12.71
C LEU A 125 -11.80 23.77 12.84
N ILE A 126 -11.62 22.98 13.87
CA ILE A 126 -12.50 21.88 14.27
C ILE A 126 -13.13 22.23 15.61
N ARG A 127 -14.45 22.09 15.71
CA ARG A 127 -15.17 22.31 16.97
C ARG A 127 -16.22 21.23 17.21
N THR A 128 -16.67 21.13 18.44
CA THR A 128 -17.80 20.27 18.82
C THR A 128 -19.09 20.72 18.13
N SER A 129 -20.04 19.80 17.95
CA SER A 129 -21.36 20.08 17.38
C SER A 129 -22.17 21.08 18.23
N CYS A 130 -21.95 21.14 19.56
CA CYS A 130 -22.54 22.12 20.44
C CYS A 130 -21.88 23.51 20.35
N ARG A 131 -20.77 23.63 19.59
CA ARG A 131 -19.97 24.86 19.41
C ARG A 131 -19.38 25.45 20.70
N ASP A 132 -19.32 24.65 21.74
CA ASP A 132 -18.85 25.06 23.09
C ASP A 132 -17.33 24.88 23.26
N ARG A 133 -16.66 24.11 22.36
CA ARG A 133 -15.23 23.85 22.45
C ARG A 133 -14.59 23.73 21.08
N ILE A 134 -13.44 24.37 20.92
CA ILE A 134 -12.51 24.13 19.81
C ILE A 134 -11.70 22.87 20.11
N ILE A 135 -11.66 21.96 19.16
CA ILE A 135 -10.87 20.71 19.18
C ILE A 135 -9.47 20.96 18.63
N ALA A 136 -9.37 21.66 17.50
CA ALA A 136 -8.11 22.06 16.87
C ALA A 136 -8.36 23.27 15.96
N ASP A 137 -7.43 24.22 15.93
CA ASP A 137 -7.48 25.41 15.08
C ASP A 137 -6.11 25.78 14.49
N GLN A 138 -5.05 25.11 14.95
CA GLN A 138 -3.69 25.37 14.54
C GLN A 138 -2.84 24.11 14.52
N ASP A 139 -1.73 24.15 13.79
CA ASP A 139 -0.67 23.13 13.79
C ASP A 139 0.70 23.81 13.82
N SER A 140 1.41 23.68 14.94
CA SER A 140 2.70 24.32 15.18
C SER A 140 3.81 23.85 14.23
N THR A 141 3.60 22.72 13.54
CA THR A 141 4.53 22.20 12.52
C THR A 141 4.32 22.84 11.15
N HIS A 142 3.24 23.62 10.97
CA HIS A 142 2.99 24.40 9.76
C HIS A 142 3.71 25.77 9.85
N PRO A 143 4.35 26.27 8.75
CA PRO A 143 5.14 27.51 8.79
C PRO A 143 4.39 28.76 9.22
N GLN A 144 3.07 28.75 9.12
CA GLN A 144 2.18 29.84 9.56
C GLN A 144 1.24 29.42 10.70
N ASN A 145 1.57 28.33 11.39
CA ASN A 145 0.75 27.75 12.46
C ASN A 145 -0.72 27.52 12.07
N LYS A 146 -0.97 27.07 10.82
CA LYS A 146 -2.32 26.86 10.27
C LYS A 146 -2.63 25.37 10.21
N LEU A 147 -3.86 25.01 10.55
CA LEU A 147 -4.42 23.70 10.29
C LEU A 147 -4.99 23.66 8.86
N THR A 148 -4.43 22.82 7.96
CA THR A 148 -4.86 22.71 6.56
C THR A 148 -4.89 21.25 6.10
N ILE A 149 -5.78 20.92 5.16
CA ILE A 149 -5.86 19.54 4.61
C ILE A 149 -4.53 19.12 3.98
N ALA A 150 -3.86 20.03 3.27
CA ALA A 150 -2.55 19.73 2.67
C ALA A 150 -1.49 19.39 3.72
N HIS A 151 -1.44 20.11 4.84
CA HIS A 151 -0.47 19.86 5.90
C HIS A 151 -0.73 18.51 6.59
N LEU A 152 -2.00 18.18 6.87
CA LEU A 152 -2.37 16.87 7.41
C LEU A 152 -1.95 15.72 6.48
N ILE A 153 -2.15 15.86 5.17
CA ILE A 153 -1.73 14.84 4.18
C ILE A 153 -0.20 14.66 4.18
N LYS A 154 0.57 15.75 4.29
CA LYS A 154 2.04 15.65 4.44
C LYS A 154 2.43 14.80 5.65
N LYS A 155 1.88 15.09 6.82
CA LYS A 155 2.13 14.34 8.07
C LYS A 155 1.76 12.85 7.93
N VAL A 156 0.64 12.55 7.27
CA VAL A 156 0.21 11.18 6.97
C VAL A 156 1.25 10.41 6.15
N PHE A 157 1.88 11.04 5.15
CA PHE A 157 2.85 10.33 4.30
C PHE A 157 4.27 10.32 4.87
N LEU A 158 4.68 11.36 5.58
CA LEU A 158 6.05 11.51 6.08
C LEU A 158 6.34 10.65 7.33
N VAL A 159 5.38 10.56 8.25
CA VAL A 159 5.54 9.85 9.53
C VAL A 159 4.33 9.01 9.92
N SER A 160 3.36 8.86 9.04
CA SER A 160 2.14 8.11 9.35
C SER A 160 1.36 8.67 10.55
N ASP A 161 1.32 9.99 10.70
CA ASP A 161 0.68 10.71 11.82
C ASP A 161 -0.78 10.30 12.03
N ASN A 162 -1.12 9.93 13.27
CA ASN A 162 -2.46 9.47 13.63
C ASN A 162 -3.47 10.61 13.78
N ASP A 163 -3.07 11.74 14.36
CA ASP A 163 -3.97 12.88 14.57
C ASP A 163 -4.33 13.52 13.23
N ALA A 164 -3.35 13.64 12.33
CA ALA A 164 -3.61 14.10 10.97
C ALA A 164 -4.62 13.20 10.25
N TYR A 165 -4.49 11.89 10.37
CA TYR A 165 -5.48 10.96 9.82
C TYR A 165 -6.84 11.09 10.51
N ASN A 166 -6.89 11.20 11.82
CA ASN A 166 -8.13 11.31 12.58
C ASN A 166 -8.93 12.53 12.14
N TYR A 167 -8.27 13.67 11.89
CA TYR A 167 -8.92 14.86 11.35
C TYR A 167 -9.38 14.67 9.90
N LEU A 168 -8.58 14.04 9.03
CA LEU A 168 -9.02 13.74 7.67
C LEU A 168 -10.21 12.77 7.63
N PHE A 169 -10.18 11.72 8.46
CA PHE A 169 -11.29 10.77 8.59
C PHE A 169 -12.56 11.49 9.04
N ASP A 170 -12.46 12.35 10.03
CA ASP A 170 -13.58 13.07 10.63
C ASP A 170 -14.15 14.11 9.64
N PHE A 171 -13.30 14.84 8.92
CA PHE A 171 -13.72 15.73 7.83
C PHE A 171 -14.55 15.00 6.76
N LEU A 172 -14.18 13.79 6.41
CA LEU A 172 -14.90 12.99 5.43
C LEU A 172 -16.20 12.39 6.00
N GLY A 173 -16.10 11.83 7.19
CA GLY A 173 -17.10 10.97 7.79
C GLY A 173 -17.07 9.54 7.22
N ARG A 174 -17.40 8.57 8.05
CA ARG A 174 -17.28 7.14 7.77
C ARG A 174 -18.12 6.70 6.56
N ASP A 175 -19.33 7.22 6.42
CA ASP A 175 -20.22 6.86 5.32
C ASP A 175 -19.66 7.33 3.98
N TYR A 176 -19.25 8.60 3.88
CA TYR A 176 -18.65 9.15 2.67
C TYR A 176 -17.41 8.34 2.24
N ILE A 177 -16.51 8.00 3.19
CA ILE A 177 -15.32 7.21 2.88
C ILE A 177 -15.71 5.88 2.23
N ASN A 178 -16.58 5.11 2.87
CA ASN A 178 -16.94 3.78 2.41
C ASN A 178 -17.78 3.80 1.13
N ASP A 179 -18.67 4.78 0.96
CA ASP A 179 -19.48 4.94 -0.23
C ASP A 179 -18.63 5.30 -1.44
N GLN A 180 -17.74 6.29 -1.31
CA GLN A 180 -16.84 6.69 -2.38
C GLN A 180 -15.90 5.57 -2.84
N LEU A 181 -15.38 4.77 -1.90
CA LEU A 181 -14.54 3.62 -2.25
C LEU A 181 -15.34 2.53 -2.99
N ARG A 182 -16.58 2.27 -2.55
CA ARG A 182 -17.47 1.32 -3.21
C ARG A 182 -17.84 1.76 -4.62
N GLU A 183 -18.18 3.03 -4.83
CA GLU A 183 -18.51 3.62 -6.14
C GLU A 183 -17.36 3.48 -7.13
N LYS A 184 -16.10 3.57 -6.66
CA LYS A 184 -14.90 3.33 -7.47
C LYS A 184 -14.63 1.85 -7.76
N GLY A 185 -15.52 0.94 -7.33
CA GLY A 185 -15.37 -0.51 -7.53
C GLY A 185 -14.35 -1.17 -6.59
N LEU A 186 -13.95 -0.49 -5.52
CA LEU A 186 -13.08 -1.03 -4.48
C LEU A 186 -13.94 -1.80 -3.47
N LYS A 187 -14.02 -3.12 -3.61
CA LYS A 187 -15.01 -3.95 -2.90
C LYS A 187 -14.52 -4.44 -1.54
N GLU A 188 -13.26 -4.86 -1.46
CA GLU A 188 -12.71 -5.55 -0.29
C GLU A 188 -12.04 -4.53 0.67
N ILE A 189 -12.80 -3.49 1.03
CA ILE A 189 -12.38 -2.42 1.91
C ILE A 189 -13.52 -1.96 2.81
N GLN A 190 -13.22 -1.74 4.08
CA GLN A 190 -14.11 -1.14 5.06
C GLN A 190 -13.27 -0.29 6.00
N ILE A 191 -13.58 1.00 6.11
CA ILE A 191 -12.92 1.94 7.00
C ILE A 191 -13.87 2.27 8.15
N HIS A 192 -13.55 1.79 9.34
CA HIS A 192 -14.44 1.81 10.50
C HIS A 192 -14.12 2.90 11.51
N HIS A 193 -12.82 3.22 11.69
CA HIS A 193 -12.42 3.96 12.88
C HIS A 193 -11.19 4.83 12.69
N LYS A 194 -11.09 5.84 13.55
CA LYS A 194 -9.92 6.67 13.81
C LYS A 194 -8.84 5.86 14.56
N PHE A 195 -7.61 6.34 14.54
CA PHE A 195 -6.49 5.78 15.32
C PHE A 195 -6.32 6.53 16.65
N LEU A 196 -7.41 6.59 17.40
CA LEU A 196 -7.45 7.18 18.74
C LEU A 196 -8.29 6.27 19.63
N PHE A 197 -7.75 5.87 20.76
CA PHE A 197 -8.47 5.07 21.74
C PHE A 197 -9.66 5.86 22.29
N GLY A 198 -10.84 5.23 22.39
CA GLY A 198 -12.06 5.86 22.88
C GLY A 198 -12.66 6.91 21.95
N ALA A 199 -12.13 7.09 20.72
CA ALA A 199 -12.70 8.05 19.78
C ALA A 199 -14.13 7.70 19.38
N ASP A 200 -14.98 8.71 19.26
CA ASP A 200 -16.26 8.60 18.58
C ASP A 200 -16.02 8.39 17.08
N ASN A 201 -16.30 7.20 16.58
CA ASN A 201 -16.17 6.84 15.18
C ASN A 201 -17.50 6.96 14.41
N VAL A 202 -18.57 7.32 15.09
CA VAL A 202 -19.92 7.42 14.53
C VAL A 202 -20.25 8.86 14.20
N ASN A 203 -19.97 9.77 15.12
CA ASN A 203 -20.25 11.20 14.94
C ASN A 203 -18.98 11.94 14.52
N THR A 204 -19.13 12.90 13.60
CA THR A 204 -18.05 13.81 13.20
C THR A 204 -18.13 15.09 14.00
N TRP A 205 -17.03 15.85 14.03
CA TRP A 205 -17.02 17.23 14.49
C TRP A 205 -17.47 18.19 13.38
N GLU A 206 -17.66 19.48 13.74
CA GLU A 206 -17.85 20.57 12.77
C GLU A 206 -16.51 21.07 12.26
N TYR A 207 -16.46 21.41 10.95
CA TYR A 207 -15.29 21.99 10.27
C TYR A 207 -15.64 23.37 9.74
N VAL A 208 -14.86 24.37 10.10
CA VAL A 208 -15.07 25.76 9.70
C VAL A 208 -13.86 26.23 8.91
N PHE A 209 -14.02 26.35 7.60
CA PHE A 209 -12.98 26.86 6.69
C PHE A 209 -13.12 28.38 6.58
N SER A 210 -12.01 29.10 6.67
CA SER A 210 -12.00 30.56 6.70
C SER A 210 -10.87 31.16 5.85
N SER A 211 -11.07 32.42 5.47
CA SER A 211 -10.08 33.32 4.88
C SER A 211 -9.97 34.59 5.72
N PRO A 212 -9.04 35.48 5.41
CA PRO A 212 -9.00 36.80 6.06
C PRO A 212 -10.29 37.62 5.94
N SER A 213 -11.11 37.34 4.91
CA SER A 213 -12.40 38.00 4.70
C SER A 213 -13.58 37.35 5.45
N GLY A 214 -13.37 36.24 6.14
CA GLY A 214 -14.41 35.56 6.93
C GLY A 214 -14.54 34.07 6.63
N ILE A 215 -15.64 33.49 7.11
CA ILE A 215 -15.96 32.07 6.91
C ILE A 215 -16.30 31.80 5.42
N ILE A 216 -15.67 30.80 4.83
CA ILE A 216 -15.92 30.37 3.46
C ILE A 216 -16.91 29.20 3.44
N TYR A 217 -16.74 28.25 4.38
CA TYR A 217 -17.55 27.03 4.41
C TYR A 217 -17.62 26.48 5.85
N GLU A 218 -18.81 26.11 6.26
CA GLU A 218 -19.04 25.35 7.49
C GLU A 218 -19.61 23.98 7.13
N GLN A 219 -18.99 22.94 7.67
CA GLN A 219 -19.49 21.58 7.60
C GLN A 219 -20.03 21.20 8.98
N GLU A 220 -21.32 20.96 9.04
CA GLU A 220 -21.96 20.45 10.26
C GLU A 220 -21.53 19.03 10.59
N SER A 221 -21.65 18.65 11.86
CA SER A 221 -21.43 17.27 12.31
C SER A 221 -22.44 16.32 11.65
N LYS A 222 -22.01 15.07 11.44
CA LYS A 222 -22.83 14.01 10.84
C LYS A 222 -22.74 12.75 11.69
N THR A 223 -23.85 12.02 11.77
CA THR A 223 -23.89 10.68 12.37
C THR A 223 -23.84 9.63 11.28
N SER A 224 -22.92 8.70 11.40
CA SER A 224 -22.74 7.61 10.44
C SER A 224 -23.78 6.51 10.61
N LEU A 225 -24.29 6.02 9.49
CA LEU A 225 -25.16 4.86 9.40
C LEU A 225 -24.44 3.59 8.94
N PHE A 226 -23.12 3.65 8.75
CA PHE A 226 -22.32 2.51 8.27
C PHE A 226 -22.29 1.39 9.32
N ASP A 227 -22.85 0.22 8.97
CA ASP A 227 -23.06 -0.93 9.86
C ASP A 227 -22.37 -2.22 9.39
N LYS A 228 -21.62 -2.18 8.27
CA LYS A 228 -20.93 -3.37 7.73
C LYS A 228 -19.94 -3.94 8.75
N THR A 229 -19.72 -5.24 8.69
CA THR A 229 -18.76 -5.93 9.55
C THR A 229 -17.90 -6.91 8.75
N ASN A 230 -16.79 -7.33 9.34
CA ASN A 230 -15.88 -8.34 8.81
C ASN A 230 -16.26 -9.78 9.25
N GLU A 231 -17.43 -10.00 9.81
CA GLU A 231 -17.80 -11.25 10.50
C GLU A 231 -17.62 -12.52 9.66
N ARG A 232 -17.80 -12.41 8.34
CA ARG A 232 -17.69 -13.54 7.41
C ARG A 232 -16.25 -13.90 7.02
N LEU A 233 -15.27 -13.11 7.44
CA LEU A 233 -13.88 -13.34 7.09
C LEU A 233 -13.23 -14.31 8.06
N GLN A 234 -12.29 -15.09 7.54
CA GLN A 234 -11.42 -15.94 8.34
C GLN A 234 -10.41 -15.08 9.13
N GLY A 235 -10.10 -15.48 10.35
CA GLY A 235 -9.08 -14.81 11.16
C GLY A 235 -9.49 -13.46 11.78
N VAL A 236 -10.80 -13.15 11.87
CA VAL A 236 -11.29 -11.91 12.51
C VAL A 236 -11.34 -11.96 14.03
N ARG A 237 -11.01 -13.09 14.63
CA ARG A 237 -10.85 -13.26 16.08
C ARG A 237 -9.54 -13.99 16.34
N PRO A 238 -8.39 -13.33 16.12
CA PRO A 238 -7.09 -13.94 16.27
C PRO A 238 -6.59 -13.88 17.72
N GLY A 239 -5.54 -14.68 17.99
CA GLY A 239 -4.80 -14.69 19.22
C GLY A 239 -5.49 -15.40 20.36
N ASN A 240 -4.82 -15.34 21.54
CA ASN A 240 -5.21 -16.02 22.76
C ASN A 240 -5.67 -15.03 23.84
N GLY A 241 -5.32 -13.75 23.69
CA GLY A 241 -5.63 -12.71 24.66
C GLY A 241 -5.29 -11.31 24.17
N PHE A 242 -5.66 -10.32 24.95
CA PHE A 242 -5.28 -8.93 24.75
C PHE A 242 -5.23 -8.17 26.08
N ILE A 243 -4.39 -7.14 26.15
CA ILE A 243 -4.35 -6.25 27.31
C ILE A 243 -5.43 -5.16 27.14
N LYS A 244 -6.27 -5.01 28.15
CA LYS A 244 -7.26 -3.94 28.27
C LYS A 244 -7.09 -3.27 29.64
N GLU A 245 -6.81 -1.97 29.63
CA GLU A 245 -6.61 -1.17 30.86
C GLU A 245 -5.56 -1.82 31.81
N GLY A 246 -4.49 -2.37 31.21
CA GLY A 246 -3.41 -3.03 31.94
C GLY A 246 -3.71 -4.47 32.41
N VAL A 247 -4.89 -5.01 32.10
CA VAL A 247 -5.31 -6.35 32.51
C VAL A 247 -5.40 -7.30 31.32
N LEU A 248 -4.87 -8.52 31.47
CA LEU A 248 -5.00 -9.56 30.44
C LEU A 248 -6.43 -10.10 30.38
N VAL A 249 -7.04 -9.97 29.22
CA VAL A 249 -8.31 -10.62 28.87
C VAL A 249 -8.00 -11.87 28.07
N ALA A 250 -8.18 -13.06 28.66
CA ALA A 250 -7.82 -14.35 28.07
C ALA A 250 -8.89 -14.84 27.08
N GLN A 251 -9.08 -14.10 25.97
CA GLN A 251 -9.95 -14.46 24.85
C GLN A 251 -9.45 -13.83 23.56
N PRO A 252 -9.75 -14.39 22.37
CA PRO A 252 -9.38 -13.80 21.09
C PRO A 252 -9.82 -12.34 20.95
N MET A 253 -8.98 -11.50 20.36
CA MET A 253 -9.32 -10.09 20.08
C MET A 253 -10.30 -9.99 18.93
N ASP A 254 -11.31 -9.12 19.06
CA ASP A 254 -12.39 -8.98 18.08
C ASP A 254 -12.07 -7.87 17.03
N PHE A 255 -11.86 -8.28 15.79
CA PHE A 255 -11.60 -7.40 14.65
C PHE A 255 -12.81 -7.23 13.71
N ARG A 256 -14.00 -7.72 14.07
CA ARG A 256 -15.18 -7.63 13.19
C ARG A 256 -15.58 -6.21 12.82
N LYS A 257 -15.33 -5.24 13.68
CA LYS A 257 -15.57 -3.81 13.46
C LYS A 257 -14.26 -2.99 13.36
N LYS A 258 -13.18 -3.61 12.89
CA LYS A 258 -11.91 -2.94 12.61
C LYS A 258 -11.75 -2.68 11.11
N ASN A 259 -10.83 -1.79 10.76
CA ASN A 259 -10.53 -1.50 9.37
C ASN A 259 -10.15 -2.77 8.59
N ARG A 260 -10.53 -2.83 7.33
CA ARG A 260 -10.20 -3.90 6.38
C ARG A 260 -9.78 -3.29 5.05
N ILE A 261 -8.72 -3.81 4.47
CA ILE A 261 -8.34 -3.58 3.07
C ILE A 261 -7.63 -4.84 2.59
N SER A 262 -8.13 -5.49 1.53
CA SER A 262 -7.41 -6.63 0.95
C SER A 262 -6.15 -6.16 0.22
N ILE A 263 -5.17 -7.06 0.06
CA ILE A 263 -3.91 -6.76 -0.66
C ILE A 263 -4.18 -6.26 -2.09
N ARG A 264 -5.13 -6.88 -2.80
CA ARG A 264 -5.52 -6.46 -4.16
C ARG A 264 -6.13 -5.07 -4.18
N THR A 265 -7.01 -4.77 -3.24
CA THR A 265 -7.63 -3.46 -3.12
C THR A 265 -6.62 -2.39 -2.73
N LEU A 266 -5.73 -2.68 -1.80
CA LEU A 266 -4.71 -1.74 -1.34
C LEU A 266 -3.76 -1.34 -2.49
N GLU A 267 -3.22 -2.31 -3.24
CA GLU A 267 -2.41 -2.03 -4.42
C GLU A 267 -3.24 -1.33 -5.51
N GLY A 268 -4.49 -1.73 -5.70
CA GLY A 268 -5.40 -1.11 -6.67
C GLY A 268 -5.70 0.37 -6.37
N ILE A 269 -5.71 0.78 -5.10
CA ILE A 269 -5.77 2.19 -4.70
C ILE A 269 -4.50 2.91 -5.13
N LEU A 270 -3.33 2.36 -4.80
CA LEU A 270 -2.05 2.95 -5.17
C LEU A 270 -1.89 3.06 -6.69
N GLN A 271 -2.27 2.02 -7.44
CA GLN A 271 -2.25 2.04 -8.92
C GLN A 271 -3.08 3.21 -9.49
N ARG A 272 -4.28 3.48 -8.93
CA ARG A 272 -5.13 4.61 -9.35
C ARG A 272 -4.52 5.97 -9.04
N LEU A 273 -3.70 6.06 -8.00
CA LEU A 273 -3.01 7.30 -7.66
C LEU A 273 -1.75 7.52 -8.50
N ILE A 274 -1.07 6.45 -8.91
CA ILE A 274 0.15 6.54 -9.72
C ILE A 274 -0.18 6.66 -11.22
N PHE A 275 -1.13 5.86 -11.72
CA PHE A 275 -1.51 5.77 -13.14
C PHE A 275 -3.04 5.88 -13.32
N PRO A 276 -3.67 7.01 -12.96
CA PRO A 276 -5.12 7.15 -13.07
C PRO A 276 -5.63 6.92 -14.49
N GLU A 277 -4.83 7.27 -15.51
CA GLU A 277 -5.17 7.11 -16.92
C GLU A 277 -5.43 5.67 -17.37
N VAL A 278 -4.91 4.68 -16.62
CA VAL A 278 -5.12 3.24 -16.92
C VAL A 278 -6.53 2.78 -16.54
N PHE A 279 -7.22 3.54 -15.69
CA PHE A 279 -8.53 3.16 -15.17
C PHE A 279 -9.66 3.96 -15.83
N PRO A 280 -10.86 3.36 -16.03
CA PRO A 280 -12.05 4.11 -16.40
C PRO A 280 -12.31 5.28 -15.45
N GLU A 281 -12.80 6.39 -15.94
CA GLU A 281 -13.01 7.63 -15.17
C GLU A 281 -13.77 7.39 -13.86
N LYS A 282 -14.87 6.65 -13.89
CA LYS A 282 -15.68 6.30 -12.70
C LYS A 282 -14.93 5.50 -11.61
N GLN A 283 -13.79 4.89 -11.95
CA GLN A 283 -12.96 4.15 -11.01
C GLN A 283 -11.80 4.99 -10.46
N ARG A 284 -11.57 6.19 -10.99
CA ARG A 284 -10.53 7.12 -10.52
C ARG A 284 -11.01 7.86 -9.27
N PHE A 285 -10.07 8.38 -8.51
CA PHE A 285 -10.39 9.45 -7.57
C PHE A 285 -10.67 10.71 -8.42
N ALA A 286 -11.74 11.43 -8.10
CA ALA A 286 -12.09 12.67 -8.81
C ALA A 286 -11.15 13.80 -8.35
N LEU A 287 -9.96 13.81 -8.89
CA LEU A 287 -8.84 14.69 -8.54
C LEU A 287 -8.37 15.43 -9.79
N ALA A 288 -7.92 16.66 -9.63
CA ALA A 288 -7.20 17.36 -10.66
C ALA A 288 -5.74 16.87 -10.75
N GLU A 289 -5.05 17.19 -11.85
CA GLU A 289 -3.67 16.73 -12.05
C GLU A 289 -2.71 17.27 -10.97
N GLU A 290 -2.94 18.48 -10.45
CA GLU A 290 -2.17 19.04 -9.34
C GLU A 290 -2.36 18.25 -8.03
N ASP A 291 -3.55 17.68 -7.77
CA ASP A 291 -3.80 16.83 -6.59
C ASP A 291 -3.05 15.51 -6.71
N TYR A 292 -3.10 14.88 -7.90
CA TYR A 292 -2.30 13.67 -8.16
C TYR A 292 -0.80 13.93 -8.01
N LYS A 293 -0.29 15.07 -8.54
CA LYS A 293 1.11 15.48 -8.36
C LYS A 293 1.45 15.69 -6.89
N PHE A 294 0.57 16.36 -6.14
CA PHE A 294 0.75 16.59 -4.71
C PHE A 294 0.84 15.29 -3.91
N LEU A 295 -0.10 14.36 -4.13
CA LEU A 295 -0.10 13.05 -3.47
C LEU A 295 1.17 12.25 -3.81
N ARG A 296 1.51 12.12 -5.11
CA ARG A 296 2.72 11.43 -5.57
C ARG A 296 3.99 12.05 -4.98
N TYR A 297 4.07 13.37 -4.93
CA TYR A 297 5.20 14.08 -4.35
C TYR A 297 5.40 13.67 -2.89
N TRP A 298 4.36 13.77 -2.04
CA TRP A 298 4.49 13.48 -0.62
C TRP A 298 4.61 11.99 -0.31
N MET A 299 3.95 11.10 -1.06
CA MET A 299 4.16 9.65 -0.94
C MET A 299 5.61 9.23 -1.21
N SER A 300 6.31 9.94 -2.09
CA SER A 300 7.68 9.60 -2.49
C SER A 300 8.76 10.24 -1.64
N ARG A 301 8.40 11.17 -0.74
CA ARG A 301 9.38 11.84 0.12
C ARG A 301 9.90 10.91 1.20
N ASN A 302 11.19 11.05 1.49
CA ASN A 302 11.79 10.52 2.68
C ASN A 302 11.45 11.44 3.85
N THR A 303 11.41 10.89 5.06
CA THR A 303 10.95 11.65 6.23
C THR A 303 11.78 12.92 6.49
N LEU A 304 13.11 12.86 6.30
CA LEU A 304 14.00 14.00 6.52
C LEU A 304 14.05 14.99 5.34
N GLU A 305 13.38 14.74 4.22
CA GLU A 305 13.34 15.65 3.06
C GLU A 305 12.32 16.79 3.21
N SER A 306 11.59 16.87 4.32
CA SER A 306 10.55 17.88 4.55
C SER A 306 11.04 18.99 5.46
N GLU A 307 10.80 20.24 5.06
CA GLU A 307 11.06 21.42 5.87
C GLU A 307 9.83 21.72 6.78
N TYR A 308 8.60 21.53 6.24
CA TYR A 308 7.35 21.78 6.96
C TYR A 308 6.30 20.71 6.62
N PRO A 309 5.99 19.79 7.56
CA PRO A 309 6.59 19.62 8.90
C PRO A 309 8.05 19.18 8.83
N SER A 310 8.86 19.62 9.79
CA SER A 310 10.27 19.22 9.91
C SER A 310 10.41 18.04 10.85
N TYR A 311 11.17 17.03 10.45
CA TYR A 311 11.51 15.86 11.25
C TYR A 311 13.02 15.70 11.27
N THR A 312 13.58 15.33 12.42
CA THR A 312 15.03 15.24 12.60
C THR A 312 15.47 13.91 13.19
N THR A 313 16.74 13.57 13.01
CA THR A 313 17.34 12.39 13.63
C THR A 313 17.40 12.49 15.17
N LYS A 314 17.41 13.71 15.72
CA LYS A 314 17.34 13.92 17.17
C LYS A 314 15.99 13.48 17.77
N ASP A 315 14.93 13.54 16.97
CA ASP A 315 13.58 13.13 17.34
C ASP A 315 13.30 11.66 17.00
N GLY A 316 14.34 10.90 16.62
CA GLY A 316 14.24 9.48 16.30
C GLY A 316 13.82 9.17 14.86
N TYR A 317 13.74 10.18 13.98
CA TYR A 317 13.37 9.98 12.58
C TYR A 317 14.59 9.73 11.69
N TYR A 318 14.40 9.00 10.60
CA TYR A 318 15.40 8.73 9.57
C TYR A 318 14.75 8.65 8.19
N ASP A 319 15.53 8.69 7.11
CA ASP A 319 14.99 8.79 5.73
C ASP A 319 14.01 7.67 5.38
N SER A 320 14.32 6.44 5.78
CA SER A 320 13.48 5.26 5.49
C SER A 320 12.41 4.97 6.55
N TYR A 321 12.10 5.89 7.45
CA TYR A 321 11.23 5.70 8.61
C TYR A 321 9.88 5.03 8.27
N VAL A 322 9.28 5.39 7.15
CA VAL A 322 8.01 4.82 6.65
C VAL A 322 8.19 4.09 5.31
N LYS A 323 9.31 3.38 5.11
CA LYS A 323 9.64 2.65 3.88
C LYS A 323 10.01 1.20 4.25
N PHE A 324 9.02 0.35 4.55
CA PHE A 324 9.29 -0.98 5.08
C PHE A 324 9.82 -1.93 4.00
N LEU A 325 9.17 -1.97 2.83
CA LEU A 325 9.67 -2.73 1.70
C LEU A 325 11.01 -2.17 1.23
N MET A 326 12.01 -3.01 1.12
CA MET A 326 13.40 -2.73 0.72
C MET A 326 14.27 -2.08 1.81
N PHE A 327 13.71 -1.26 2.72
CA PHE A 327 14.49 -0.44 3.65
C PHE A 327 14.13 -0.62 5.13
N GLY A 328 13.16 -1.48 5.47
CA GLY A 328 12.66 -1.63 6.83
C GLY A 328 13.69 -2.09 7.87
N ASP A 329 14.71 -2.82 7.45
CA ASP A 329 15.83 -3.31 8.28
C ASP A 329 17.12 -2.46 8.15
N THR A 330 17.07 -1.37 7.40
CA THR A 330 18.23 -0.50 7.15
C THR A 330 17.89 0.95 7.44
N PRO A 331 17.72 1.34 8.73
CA PRO A 331 17.48 2.73 9.09
C PRO A 331 18.65 3.59 8.63
N GLY A 332 18.36 4.66 7.87
CA GLY A 332 19.38 5.58 7.38
C GLY A 332 19.06 6.23 6.03
N LYS A 333 20.09 6.64 5.32
CA LYS A 333 19.95 7.28 4.01
C LYS A 333 19.55 6.27 2.95
N MET A 334 18.50 6.60 2.22
CA MET A 334 18.08 5.83 1.06
C MET A 334 18.93 6.13 -0.17
N THR A 335 19.03 5.17 -1.08
CA THR A 335 19.67 5.35 -2.39
C THR A 335 18.93 6.43 -3.19
N PRO A 336 19.56 7.55 -3.59
CA PRO A 336 18.86 8.68 -4.20
C PRO A 336 18.15 8.34 -5.51
N GLU A 337 18.66 7.37 -6.26
CA GLU A 337 18.10 6.92 -7.54
C GLU A 337 16.79 6.15 -7.41
N ILE A 338 16.51 5.62 -6.21
CA ILE A 338 15.30 4.84 -5.95
C ILE A 338 14.29 5.72 -5.22
N ARG A 339 13.12 5.88 -5.80
CA ARG A 339 11.97 6.53 -5.17
C ARG A 339 10.88 5.51 -4.88
N VAL A 340 10.38 5.54 -3.64
CA VAL A 340 9.34 4.65 -3.15
C VAL A 340 8.09 5.46 -2.82
N TYR A 341 7.05 5.27 -3.61
CA TYR A 341 5.74 5.89 -3.41
C TYR A 341 4.87 4.91 -2.66
N ASN A 342 4.67 5.12 -1.37
CA ASN A 342 4.06 4.08 -0.55
C ASN A 342 3.21 4.60 0.61
N LYS A 343 2.52 3.66 1.25
CA LYS A 343 1.95 3.83 2.57
C LYS A 343 2.10 2.55 3.37
N VAL A 344 2.72 2.68 4.52
CA VAL A 344 2.92 1.60 5.49
C VAL A 344 1.80 1.53 6.53
N GLY A 345 1.73 0.41 7.22
CA GLY A 345 0.93 0.23 8.41
C GLY A 345 1.50 -0.86 9.30
N ASP A 346 1.55 -0.57 10.59
CA ASP A 346 2.02 -1.46 11.64
C ASP A 346 1.10 -1.35 12.86
N ALA A 347 0.50 -2.44 13.24
CA ALA A 347 -0.25 -2.58 14.50
C ALA A 347 -0.67 -4.03 14.74
N TYR A 348 -0.84 -4.38 15.99
CA TYR A 348 -1.35 -5.68 16.40
C TYR A 348 -0.54 -6.86 15.83
N GLY A 349 0.78 -6.72 15.77
CA GLY A 349 1.66 -7.73 15.19
C GLY A 349 1.63 -7.81 13.66
N THR A 350 0.84 -7.01 12.97
CA THR A 350 0.79 -6.98 11.50
C THR A 350 1.62 -5.82 10.96
N LEU A 351 2.49 -6.11 10.00
CA LEU A 351 3.19 -5.12 9.19
C LEU A 351 2.69 -5.21 7.75
N THR A 352 2.39 -4.07 7.15
CA THR A 352 1.95 -3.99 5.74
C THR A 352 2.61 -2.81 5.06
N ASP A 353 3.04 -2.99 3.83
CA ASP A 353 3.45 -1.89 2.95
C ASP A 353 2.88 -2.11 1.55
N THR A 354 2.40 -1.03 0.93
CA THR A 354 2.01 -0.97 -0.47
C THR A 354 2.85 0.07 -1.15
N ALA A 355 3.64 -0.31 -2.13
CA ALA A 355 4.66 0.53 -2.72
C ALA A 355 4.71 0.45 -4.25
N TYR A 356 4.91 1.60 -4.89
CA TYR A 356 5.41 1.73 -6.25
C TYR A 356 6.87 2.17 -6.20
N PHE A 357 7.72 1.35 -6.77
CA PHE A 357 9.15 1.61 -6.89
C PHE A 357 9.47 2.22 -8.25
N LYS A 358 10.35 3.22 -8.24
CA LYS A 358 10.84 3.86 -9.44
C LYS A 358 12.35 4.12 -9.31
N ASN A 359 13.13 3.57 -10.26
CA ASN A 359 14.52 3.95 -10.44
C ASN A 359 14.70 4.59 -11.81
N THR A 360 14.97 5.91 -11.80
CA THR A 360 15.08 6.67 -13.04
C THR A 360 16.36 6.37 -13.83
N LYS A 361 17.45 6.01 -13.13
CA LYS A 361 18.74 5.71 -13.73
C LYS A 361 18.73 4.36 -14.47
N GLU A 362 18.07 3.36 -13.88
CA GLU A 362 18.00 2.01 -14.45
C GLU A 362 16.75 1.79 -15.33
N GLY A 363 15.82 2.74 -15.36
CA GLY A 363 14.55 2.61 -16.07
C GLY A 363 13.70 1.47 -15.50
N LEU A 364 13.64 1.35 -14.16
CA LEU A 364 12.86 0.32 -13.48
C LEU A 364 11.63 0.90 -12.80
N GLU A 365 10.54 0.16 -12.88
CA GLU A 365 9.32 0.47 -12.17
C GLU A 365 8.47 -0.79 -11.94
N PHE A 366 7.90 -0.91 -10.75
CA PHE A 366 7.00 -2.01 -10.38
C PHE A 366 6.19 -1.66 -9.14
N PHE A 367 5.10 -2.41 -8.89
CA PHE A 367 4.40 -2.38 -7.61
C PHE A 367 4.74 -3.62 -6.78
N LEU A 368 4.81 -3.44 -5.48
CA LEU A 368 4.91 -4.51 -4.51
C LEU A 368 4.06 -4.15 -3.29
N THR A 369 3.16 -5.04 -2.92
CA THR A 369 2.33 -4.93 -1.73
C THR A 369 2.48 -6.21 -0.93
N ALA A 370 2.82 -6.11 0.34
CA ALA A 370 2.99 -7.28 1.19
C ALA A 370 2.51 -7.01 2.62
N THR A 371 1.99 -8.06 3.25
CA THR A 371 1.69 -8.09 4.69
C THR A 371 2.33 -9.31 5.32
N VAL A 372 2.74 -9.16 6.59
CA VAL A 372 3.28 -10.22 7.44
C VAL A 372 2.78 -10.03 8.87
N TYR A 373 2.45 -11.13 9.54
CA TYR A 373 2.03 -11.16 10.93
C TYR A 373 3.15 -11.72 11.81
N VAL A 374 3.54 -10.97 12.83
CA VAL A 374 4.62 -11.29 13.77
C VAL A 374 4.16 -10.97 15.20
N ASN A 375 3.39 -11.88 15.78
CA ASN A 375 2.90 -11.86 17.17
C ASN A 375 2.93 -13.29 17.68
N LYS A 376 4.10 -13.74 18.12
CA LYS A 376 4.36 -15.14 18.48
C LYS A 376 3.59 -15.58 19.73
N ASN A 377 3.42 -14.72 20.71
CA ASN A 377 2.71 -15.04 21.94
C ASN A 377 1.18 -15.00 21.78
N GLY A 378 0.66 -14.42 20.71
CA GLY A 378 -0.77 -14.30 20.44
C GLY A 378 -1.51 -13.36 21.39
N ILE A 379 -0.80 -12.48 22.10
CA ILE A 379 -1.38 -11.46 22.97
C ILE A 379 -1.36 -10.12 22.24
N PHE A 380 -2.47 -9.41 22.25
CA PHE A 380 -2.58 -8.09 21.64
C PHE A 380 -2.46 -6.97 22.68
N ASN A 381 -1.98 -5.80 22.27
CA ASN A 381 -1.78 -4.61 23.12
C ASN A 381 -0.82 -4.85 24.30
N ASP A 382 0.10 -5.79 24.19
CA ASP A 382 1.15 -6.03 25.18
C ASP A 382 2.51 -5.45 24.75
N ASP A 383 2.52 -4.75 23.61
CA ASP A 383 3.70 -4.14 22.96
C ASP A 383 4.84 -5.14 22.69
N THR A 384 4.53 -6.45 22.66
CA THR A 384 5.50 -7.53 22.46
C THR A 384 5.28 -8.17 21.08
N TYR A 385 5.81 -7.52 20.02
CA TYR A 385 5.73 -7.99 18.66
C TYR A 385 7.13 -8.12 18.05
N GLU A 386 7.35 -9.16 17.21
CA GLU A 386 8.65 -9.40 16.56
C GLU A 386 8.85 -8.47 15.32
N TYR A 387 8.49 -7.18 15.43
CA TYR A 387 8.63 -6.22 14.33
C TYR A 387 10.08 -6.08 13.90
N ASP A 388 10.99 -5.78 14.83
CA ASP A 388 12.40 -5.51 14.54
C ASP A 388 13.20 -6.77 14.21
N THR A 389 12.82 -7.91 14.76
CA THR A 389 13.57 -9.16 14.62
C THR A 389 13.11 -10.02 13.44
N LEU A 390 11.86 -9.90 13.02
CA LEU A 390 11.28 -10.70 11.94
C LEU A 390 10.61 -9.85 10.86
N GLY A 391 9.70 -8.95 11.25
CA GLY A 391 8.80 -8.28 10.33
C GLY A 391 9.50 -7.30 9.39
N PHE A 392 10.22 -6.30 9.92
CA PHE A 392 10.99 -5.35 9.12
C PHE A 392 12.11 -6.01 8.32
N PRO A 393 12.90 -6.95 8.87
CA PRO A 393 13.87 -7.70 8.09
C PRO A 393 13.27 -8.44 6.91
N PHE A 394 12.12 -9.11 7.09
CA PHE A 394 11.42 -9.80 6.01
C PHE A 394 10.98 -8.84 4.90
N LEU A 395 10.29 -7.74 5.24
CA LEU A 395 9.82 -6.77 4.24
C LEU A 395 11.00 -6.08 3.53
N GLY A 396 12.06 -5.76 4.27
CA GLY A 396 13.29 -5.22 3.70
C GLY A 396 13.93 -6.15 2.68
N ALA A 397 14.16 -7.40 3.07
CA ALA A 397 14.73 -8.44 2.20
C ALA A 397 13.83 -8.76 0.99
N LEU A 398 12.51 -8.88 1.19
CA LEU A 398 11.55 -9.12 0.12
C LEU A 398 11.61 -8.01 -0.95
N GLY A 399 11.62 -6.75 -0.53
CA GLY A 399 11.74 -5.62 -1.45
C GLY A 399 13.02 -5.66 -2.28
N ARG A 400 14.17 -5.97 -1.66
CA ARG A 400 15.47 -6.11 -2.35
C ARG A 400 15.47 -7.28 -3.34
N GLN A 401 14.93 -8.44 -2.96
CA GLN A 401 14.86 -9.61 -3.84
C GLN A 401 13.95 -9.36 -5.06
N VAL A 402 12.81 -8.70 -4.89
CA VAL A 402 11.94 -8.31 -6.00
C VAL A 402 12.62 -7.28 -6.89
N TYR A 403 13.31 -6.30 -6.32
CA TYR A 403 14.06 -5.31 -7.07
C TYR A 403 15.15 -5.96 -7.93
N ASP A 404 15.93 -6.89 -7.36
CA ASP A 404 16.97 -7.63 -8.09
C ASP A 404 16.38 -8.54 -9.18
N TRP A 405 15.19 -9.07 -8.97
CA TRP A 405 14.42 -9.78 -9.99
C TRP A 405 14.07 -8.86 -11.16
N GLU A 406 13.54 -7.66 -10.87
CA GLU A 406 13.21 -6.65 -11.88
C GLU A 406 14.44 -6.19 -12.68
N LYS A 407 15.61 -6.06 -12.06
CA LYS A 407 16.85 -5.72 -12.76
C LYS A 407 17.21 -6.74 -13.81
N LYS A 408 16.97 -8.03 -13.54
CA LYS A 408 17.27 -9.14 -14.45
C LYS A 408 16.18 -9.35 -15.52
N ARG A 409 14.97 -8.84 -15.28
CA ARG A 409 13.85 -8.98 -16.21
C ARG A 409 14.11 -8.23 -17.51
N LYS A 410 14.00 -8.95 -18.64
CA LYS A 410 14.03 -8.32 -19.98
C LYS A 410 12.73 -7.57 -20.22
N GLN A 411 12.84 -6.30 -20.55
CA GLN A 411 11.70 -5.44 -20.92
C GLN A 411 11.84 -5.07 -22.40
N ALA A 412 10.73 -5.13 -23.15
CA ALA A 412 10.71 -4.73 -24.55
C ALA A 412 10.95 -3.21 -24.69
N HIS A 413 10.32 -2.44 -23.79
CA HIS A 413 10.47 -0.98 -23.71
C HIS A 413 10.69 -0.58 -22.26
N ARG A 414 11.87 -0.07 -21.95
CA ARG A 414 12.13 0.52 -20.61
C ARG A 414 11.61 1.95 -20.59
N PRO A 415 11.04 2.40 -19.45
CA PRO A 415 10.59 3.78 -19.34
C PRO A 415 11.77 4.75 -19.44
N ALA A 416 11.67 5.71 -20.34
CA ALA A 416 12.57 6.86 -20.38
C ALA A 416 12.05 7.92 -19.40
N PHE A 417 12.50 7.85 -18.16
CA PHE A 417 12.17 8.87 -17.17
C PHE A 417 12.99 10.12 -17.44
N LYS A 418 12.30 11.26 -17.67
CA LYS A 418 13.01 12.55 -17.72
C LYS A 418 13.65 12.77 -16.34
N SER A 419 14.96 13.03 -16.31
CA SER A 419 15.64 13.55 -15.12
C SER A 419 14.98 14.88 -14.74
N ARG A 420 14.44 14.97 -13.54
CA ARG A 420 13.96 16.24 -12.96
C ARG A 420 15.04 16.87 -12.13
#